data_d4718ca744f563bfad672bd7dd34b9c8
#
_entry.id   d4718ca744f563bfad672bd7dd34b9c8
#
_cell.length_a   1.000
_cell.length_b   1.000
_cell.length_c   1.000
_cell.angle_alpha   90.00
_cell.angle_beta   90.00
_cell.angle_gamma   90.00
#
_symmetry.space_group_name_H-M   'P 1'
#
loop_
_entity.id
_entity.type
_entity.pdbx_description
1 polymer ?
#
loop_
_entity_poly.entity_id
_entity_poly.type
_entity_poly.pdbx_seq_one_letter_code
_entity_poly.pdbx_strand_id
1 'polypeptide(L)'
;MKFETKPPQNRTITVADGQRTGIYRGAVVDLGLETTRLPNGELLNLEILRHPGGAAILALDKQNRVCLLRQYRHSIGKWIWELPAGVIEKGEKPIATAKRELREEAGLEASE
;
A
#
# COMPACT_ATOMS: atom_id res chain seq x y z
N MET A 1 -25.22 15.74 9.36
CA MET A 1 -24.31 16.22 8.32
C MET A 1 -24.68 15.53 7.02
N LYS A 2 -25.29 16.24 6.09
CA LYS A 2 -25.63 15.67 4.77
C LYS A 2 -24.42 15.85 3.87
N PHE A 3 -23.83 14.75 3.42
CA PHE A 3 -22.82 14.78 2.36
C PHE A 3 -23.58 14.88 1.02
N GLU A 4 -23.57 16.06 0.41
CA GLU A 4 -23.93 16.14 -1.01
C GLU A 4 -22.75 15.57 -1.81
N THR A 5 -22.91 14.33 -2.22
CA THR A 5 -22.04 13.75 -3.23
C THR A 5 -22.44 14.33 -4.58
N LYS A 6 -21.73 15.36 -5.07
CA LYS A 6 -21.76 15.62 -6.50
C LYS A 6 -21.31 14.33 -7.21
N PRO A 7 -22.10 13.82 -8.15
CA PRO A 7 -21.64 12.68 -8.94
C PRO A 7 -20.29 13.09 -9.59
N PRO A 8 -19.30 12.19 -9.62
CA PRO A 8 -18.04 12.48 -10.26
C PRO A 8 -18.34 12.94 -11.69
N GLN A 9 -17.82 14.10 -12.07
CA GLN A 9 -17.91 14.54 -13.47
C GLN A 9 -17.21 13.47 -14.29
N ASN A 10 -17.99 12.77 -15.08
CA ASN A 10 -17.52 11.69 -15.94
C ASN A 10 -16.60 12.31 -17.01
N ARG A 11 -15.33 12.52 -16.66
CA ARG A 11 -14.28 12.79 -17.63
C ARG A 11 -13.99 11.45 -18.29
N THR A 12 -14.68 11.18 -19.39
CA THR A 12 -14.36 10.06 -20.26
C THR A 12 -12.99 10.33 -20.89
N ILE A 13 -11.92 9.97 -20.19
CA ILE A 13 -10.59 9.93 -20.79
C ILE A 13 -10.51 8.59 -21.50
N THR A 14 -10.65 8.62 -22.80
CA THR A 14 -10.48 7.43 -23.64
C THR A 14 -8.98 7.17 -23.78
N VAL A 15 -8.47 6.23 -23.02
CA VAL A 15 -7.10 5.72 -23.16
C VAL A 15 -7.18 4.46 -23.99
N ALA A 16 -6.28 4.26 -24.97
CA ALA A 16 -6.25 3.04 -25.76
C ALA A 16 -5.93 1.82 -24.87
N ASP A 17 -6.42 0.64 -25.28
CA ASP A 17 -6.22 -0.62 -24.55
C ASP A 17 -4.73 -0.84 -24.24
N GLY A 18 -4.42 -1.13 -22.98
CA GLY A 18 -3.06 -1.32 -22.47
C GLY A 18 -2.24 -0.04 -22.26
N GLN A 19 -2.81 1.14 -22.49
CA GLN A 19 -2.13 2.42 -22.25
C GLN A 19 -2.40 2.96 -20.86
N ARG A 20 -1.41 3.70 -20.34
CA ARG A 20 -1.49 4.39 -19.06
C ARG A 20 -1.21 5.88 -19.21
N THR A 21 -2.08 6.70 -18.64
CA THR A 21 -1.87 8.14 -18.51
C THR A 21 -1.58 8.46 -17.04
N GLY A 22 -0.38 9.00 -16.76
CA GLY A 22 0.00 9.43 -15.41
C GLY A 22 -0.83 10.64 -14.96
N ILE A 23 -1.32 10.62 -13.73
CA ILE A 23 -2.05 11.73 -13.09
C ILE A 23 -1.16 12.43 -12.07
N TYR A 24 -0.52 11.64 -11.18
CA TYR A 24 0.34 12.14 -10.13
C TYR A 24 1.46 11.13 -9.85
N ARG A 25 2.67 11.65 -9.68
CA ARG A 25 3.83 10.87 -9.28
C ARG A 25 4.48 11.52 -8.07
N GLY A 26 4.35 10.88 -6.93
CA GLY A 26 4.96 11.28 -5.66
C GLY A 26 6.23 10.50 -5.34
N ALA A 27 6.70 10.66 -4.11
CA ALA A 27 7.87 9.92 -3.62
C ALA A 27 7.62 8.41 -3.48
N VAL A 28 6.39 8.02 -3.16
CA VAL A 28 6.02 6.63 -2.87
C VAL A 28 4.99 6.10 -3.84
N VAL A 29 4.02 6.93 -4.23
CA VAL A 29 2.86 6.52 -5.03
C VAL A 29 2.92 7.11 -6.43
N ASP A 30 2.38 6.35 -7.38
CA ASP A 30 2.22 6.74 -8.76
C ASP A 30 0.77 6.43 -9.17
N LEU A 31 -0.04 7.50 -9.31
CA LEU A 31 -1.44 7.41 -9.72
C LEU A 31 -1.57 7.62 -11.23
N GLY A 32 -2.28 6.74 -11.90
CA GLY A 32 -2.56 6.84 -13.32
C GLY A 32 -3.90 6.26 -13.71
N LEU A 33 -4.36 6.62 -14.90
CA LEU A 33 -5.50 6.01 -15.58
C LEU A 33 -4.99 4.91 -16.49
N GLU A 34 -5.57 3.73 -16.39
CA GLU A 34 -5.25 2.59 -17.25
C GLU A 34 -6.53 2.04 -17.88
N THR A 35 -6.49 1.85 -19.19
CA THR A 35 -7.55 1.09 -19.86
C THR A 35 -7.10 -0.36 -19.91
N THR A 36 -7.90 -1.23 -19.32
CA THR A 36 -7.61 -2.67 -19.27
C THR A 36 -8.78 -3.48 -19.81
N ARG A 37 -8.44 -4.59 -20.46
CA ARG A 37 -9.42 -5.58 -20.91
C ARG A 37 -9.56 -6.68 -19.89
N LEU A 38 -10.78 -6.88 -19.41
CA LEU A 38 -11.09 -7.97 -18.49
C LEU A 38 -11.13 -9.33 -19.21
N PRO A 39 -11.04 -10.47 -18.47
CA PRO A 39 -11.13 -11.80 -19.05
C PRO A 39 -12.41 -12.07 -19.84
N ASN A 40 -13.50 -11.37 -19.52
CA ASN A 40 -14.78 -11.43 -20.27
C ASN A 40 -14.79 -10.57 -21.56
N GLY A 41 -13.67 -9.87 -21.87
CA GLY A 41 -13.53 -9.01 -23.04
C GLY A 41 -13.96 -7.56 -22.85
N GLU A 42 -14.54 -7.21 -21.69
CA GLU A 42 -14.97 -5.85 -21.37
C GLU A 42 -13.76 -4.92 -21.13
N LEU A 43 -13.85 -3.69 -21.66
CA LEU A 43 -12.85 -2.65 -21.45
C LEU A 43 -13.27 -1.76 -20.31
N LEU A 44 -12.37 -1.58 -19.33
CA LEU A 44 -12.56 -0.67 -18.21
C LEU A 44 -11.45 0.37 -18.15
N ASN A 45 -11.83 1.59 -17.77
CA ASN A 45 -10.91 2.65 -17.37
C ASN A 45 -10.79 2.65 -15.86
N LEU A 46 -9.59 2.42 -15.36
CA LEU A 46 -9.31 2.29 -13.93
C LEU A 46 -8.34 3.37 -13.47
N GLU A 47 -8.62 3.91 -12.29
CA GLU A 47 -7.63 4.69 -11.54
C GLU A 47 -6.74 3.70 -10.78
N ILE A 48 -5.47 3.60 -11.21
CA ILE A 48 -4.51 2.65 -10.64
C ILE A 48 -3.45 3.41 -9.87
N LEU A 49 -3.36 3.09 -8.57
CA LEU A 49 -2.29 3.55 -7.70
C LEU A 49 -1.19 2.49 -7.65
N ARG A 50 -0.01 2.82 -8.17
CA ARG A 50 1.17 1.96 -8.08
C ARG A 50 1.96 2.32 -6.82
N HIS A 51 2.32 1.32 -6.07
CA HIS A 51 3.08 1.41 -4.82
C HIS A 51 4.09 0.25 -4.77
N PRO A 52 5.29 0.44 -4.20
CA PRO A 52 6.30 -0.63 -4.13
C PRO A 52 5.83 -1.88 -3.39
N GLY A 53 4.77 -1.75 -2.60
CA GLY A 53 4.34 -2.78 -1.67
C GLY A 53 4.95 -2.58 -0.29
N GLY A 54 4.48 -3.36 0.67
CA GLY A 54 4.99 -3.37 2.04
C GLY A 54 5.06 -4.78 2.56
N ALA A 55 5.83 -4.99 3.61
CA ALA A 55 5.87 -6.21 4.38
C ALA A 55 5.60 -5.91 5.84
N ALA A 56 4.70 -6.68 6.46
CA ALA A 56 4.47 -6.68 7.88
C ALA A 56 4.95 -8.00 8.47
N ILE A 57 5.40 -7.98 9.72
CA ILE A 57 5.89 -9.17 10.40
C ILE A 57 5.10 -9.45 11.68
N LEU A 58 4.57 -10.66 11.78
CA LEU A 58 4.05 -11.22 13.02
C LEU A 58 5.20 -11.89 13.76
N ALA A 59 5.88 -11.15 14.62
CA ALA A 59 6.97 -11.67 15.43
C ALA A 59 6.44 -12.25 16.74
N LEU A 60 6.78 -13.52 17.00
CA LEU A 60 6.42 -14.23 18.22
C LEU A 60 7.67 -14.49 19.08
N ASP A 61 7.57 -14.25 20.38
CA ASP A 61 8.59 -14.68 21.31
C ASP A 61 8.39 -16.13 21.77
N LYS A 62 9.30 -16.63 22.63
CA LYS A 62 9.25 -18.00 23.18
C LYS A 62 7.99 -18.27 24.03
N GLN A 63 7.28 -17.26 24.46
CA GLN A 63 6.03 -17.33 25.22
C GLN A 63 4.79 -17.11 24.33
N ASN A 64 4.94 -17.14 23.01
CA ASN A 64 3.88 -16.85 22.02
C ASN A 64 3.26 -15.46 22.15
N ARG A 65 4.01 -14.46 22.65
CA ARG A 65 3.57 -13.07 22.68
C ARG A 65 3.92 -12.40 21.36
N VAL A 66 3.00 -11.59 20.84
CA VAL A 66 3.16 -10.85 19.59
C VAL A 66 3.83 -9.51 19.88
N CYS A 67 4.81 -9.13 19.05
CA CYS A 67 5.37 -7.78 19.04
C CYS A 67 4.37 -6.82 18.40
N LEU A 68 3.93 -5.82 19.15
CA LEU A 68 3.11 -4.72 18.66
C LEU A 68 3.80 -3.39 18.91
N LEU A 69 3.67 -2.48 17.95
CA LEU A 69 4.13 -1.10 18.03
C LEU A 69 2.96 -0.16 18.26
N ARG A 70 3.16 0.86 19.07
CA ARG A 70 2.20 1.95 19.19
C ARG A 70 2.65 3.11 18.32
N GLN A 71 1.89 3.41 17.27
CA GLN A 71 2.25 4.40 16.26
C GLN A 71 1.14 5.41 16.04
N TYR A 72 1.51 6.69 15.88
CA TYR A 72 0.57 7.73 15.47
C TYR A 72 0.38 7.70 13.97
N ARG A 73 -0.87 7.56 13.52
CA ARG A 73 -1.24 7.60 12.11
C ARG A 73 -1.99 8.90 11.80
N HIS A 74 -1.31 9.80 11.12
CA HIS A 74 -1.87 11.11 10.75
C HIS A 74 -3.14 10.99 9.91
N SER A 75 -3.22 10.00 9.01
CA SER A 75 -4.39 9.77 8.14
C SER A 75 -5.69 9.54 8.90
N ILE A 76 -5.62 9.03 10.13
CA ILE A 76 -6.76 8.80 11.01
C ILE A 76 -6.71 9.63 12.29
N GLY A 77 -5.67 10.45 12.48
CA GLY A 77 -5.48 11.33 13.63
C GLY A 77 -5.37 10.62 14.97
N LYS A 78 -4.87 9.38 15.01
CA LYS A 78 -4.87 8.55 16.23
C LYS A 78 -3.60 7.75 16.42
N TRP A 79 -3.31 7.41 17.68
CA TRP A 79 -2.37 6.36 18.05
C TRP A 79 -3.05 5.00 17.95
N ILE A 80 -2.46 4.07 17.23
CA ILE A 80 -2.95 2.70 17.06
C ILE A 80 -1.85 1.69 17.34
N TRP A 81 -2.26 0.45 17.59
CA TRP A 81 -1.37 -0.69 17.71
C TRP A 81 -1.23 -1.37 16.36
N GLU A 82 0.00 -1.61 15.95
CA GLU A 82 0.32 -2.18 14.64
C GLU A 82 1.41 -3.24 14.77
N LEU A 83 1.45 -4.15 13.81
CA LEU A 83 2.61 -5.01 13.60
C LEU A 83 3.76 -4.16 13.02
N PRO A 84 5.03 -4.49 13.32
CA PRO A 84 6.17 -3.91 12.62
C PRO A 84 6.01 -4.11 11.10
N ALA A 85 6.14 -3.04 10.33
CA ALA A 85 5.90 -3.07 8.90
C ALA A 85 6.53 -1.88 8.19
N GLY A 86 6.97 -2.07 6.97
CA GLY A 86 7.48 -0.99 6.15
C GLY A 86 7.47 -1.28 4.66
N VAL A 87 7.90 -0.31 3.88
CA VAL A 87 7.92 -0.35 2.42
C VAL A 87 9.04 -1.26 1.94
N ILE A 88 8.75 -2.09 0.94
CA ILE A 88 9.74 -2.92 0.27
C ILE A 88 10.67 -2.03 -0.57
N GLU A 89 11.95 -2.05 -0.30
CA GLU A 89 12.95 -1.32 -1.07
C GLU A 89 13.24 -2.01 -2.41
N LYS A 90 13.77 -1.22 -3.35
CA LYS A 90 14.07 -1.74 -4.70
C LYS A 90 15.01 -2.96 -4.65
N GLY A 91 14.51 -4.09 -5.14
CA GLY A 91 15.26 -5.36 -5.18
C GLY A 91 15.22 -6.14 -3.86
N GLU A 92 14.59 -5.62 -2.82
CA GLU A 92 14.42 -6.31 -1.55
C GLU A 92 13.32 -7.37 -1.64
N LYS A 93 13.53 -8.51 -0.99
CA LYS A 93 12.48 -9.54 -0.86
C LYS A 93 11.60 -9.21 0.36
N PRO A 94 10.29 -9.53 0.34
CA PRO A 94 9.39 -9.23 1.47
C PRO A 94 9.90 -9.74 2.83
N ILE A 95 10.52 -10.92 2.87
CA ILE A 95 11.09 -11.46 4.11
C ILE A 95 12.28 -10.64 4.62
N ALA A 96 13.09 -10.08 3.73
CA ALA A 96 14.22 -9.22 4.12
C ALA A 96 13.69 -7.88 4.65
N THR A 97 12.70 -7.28 3.99
CA THR A 97 11.99 -6.09 4.47
C THR A 97 11.42 -6.34 5.87
N ALA A 98 10.68 -7.43 6.07
CA ALA A 98 10.07 -7.75 7.35
C ALA A 98 11.12 -7.86 8.49
N LYS A 99 12.24 -8.52 8.24
CA LYS A 99 13.35 -8.64 9.21
C LYS A 99 14.04 -7.29 9.48
N ARG A 100 14.23 -6.47 8.45
CA ARG A 100 14.79 -5.12 8.57
C ARG A 100 13.88 -4.23 9.41
N GLU A 101 12.59 -4.17 9.09
CA GLU A 101 11.60 -3.36 9.82
C GLU A 101 11.45 -3.79 11.27
N LEU A 102 11.46 -5.09 11.57
CA LEU A 102 11.44 -5.60 12.95
C LEU A 102 12.63 -5.07 13.77
N ARG A 103 13.81 -5.03 13.17
CA ARG A 103 15.01 -4.49 13.80
C ARG A 103 14.94 -2.99 13.98
N GLU A 104 14.55 -2.26 12.95
CA GLU A 104 14.51 -0.79 12.95
C GLU A 104 13.43 -0.25 13.89
N GLU A 105 12.23 -0.84 13.89
CA GLU A 105 11.09 -0.34 14.65
C GLU A 105 10.99 -0.91 16.08
N ALA A 106 11.43 -2.14 16.30
CA ALA A 106 11.29 -2.84 17.58
C ALA A 106 12.63 -3.22 18.25
N GLY A 107 13.77 -3.10 17.55
CA GLY A 107 15.07 -3.55 18.06
C GLY A 107 15.18 -5.06 18.23
N LEU A 108 14.33 -5.85 17.56
CA LEU A 108 14.27 -7.31 17.65
C LEU A 108 14.84 -7.95 16.40
N GLU A 109 15.37 -9.17 16.56
CA GLU A 109 15.83 -10.00 15.46
C GLU A 109 15.04 -11.30 15.38
N ALA A 110 14.61 -11.65 14.15
CA ALA A 110 13.99 -12.94 13.89
C ALA A 110 15.06 -13.98 13.60
N SER A 111 14.96 -15.13 14.26
CA SER A 111 15.87 -16.28 14.09
C SER A 111 15.50 -17.16 12.90
N GLU A 112 14.24 -17.13 12.48
CA GLU A 112 13.70 -17.92 11.36
C GLU A 112 12.89 -17.05 10.40
#